data_e6180f336514d465d983d288617be181
#
_entry.id   e6180f336514d465d983d288617be181
#
_cell.length_a   1.000
_cell.length_b   1.000
_cell.length_c   1.000
_cell.angle_alpha   90.00
_cell.angle_beta   90.00
_cell.angle_gamma   90.00
#
_symmetry.space_group_name_H-M   'P 1'
#
loop_
_entity.id
_entity.type
_entity.pdbx_description
1 polymer ?
#
loop_
_entity_poly.entity_id
_entity_poly.type
_entity_poly.pdbx_seq_one_letter_code
_entity_poly.pdbx_strand_id
1 'polypeptide(L)'
;MPETKDLILRKAVLTDWQDMLRNIWSHAESAKYMVWSTTETEEAAIARTERTIAYQAAHDYHWTVVEKASGQAIGWAGMEQHSDGVWGETGIAIGPAFVGKGYGTQLLNCLTDYARDQLGAKRFVACCNSKNQASRALQLRCGFTFTHTEEVFHPRDQITYTLEHYAKEL
;
A
#
# COMPACT_ATOMS: atom_id res chain seq x y z
N MET A 1 13.42 -7.39 -8.09
CA MET A 1 12.08 -7.51 -7.52
C MET A 1 12.25 -7.47 -6.02
N PRO A 2 11.66 -6.50 -5.31
CA PRO A 2 11.87 -6.40 -3.86
C PRO A 2 11.24 -7.59 -3.13
N GLU A 3 11.85 -8.01 -2.03
CA GLU A 3 11.30 -9.05 -1.15
C GLU A 3 11.71 -8.81 0.31
N THR A 4 10.97 -9.40 1.22
CA THR A 4 11.27 -9.38 2.65
C THR A 4 11.45 -10.83 3.16
N LYS A 5 11.56 -10.99 4.47
CA LYS A 5 11.59 -12.32 5.08
C LYS A 5 10.38 -13.16 4.65
N ASP A 6 9.18 -12.59 4.70
CA ASP A 6 7.93 -13.34 4.54
C ASP A 6 7.16 -12.98 3.26
N LEU A 7 7.56 -11.92 2.52
CA LEU A 7 6.79 -11.36 1.42
C LEU A 7 7.62 -11.23 0.14
N ILE A 8 6.95 -11.36 -1.00
CA ILE A 8 7.46 -11.04 -2.34
C ILE A 8 6.62 -9.89 -2.89
N LEU A 9 7.29 -8.86 -3.45
CA LEU A 9 6.65 -7.76 -4.16
C LEU A 9 6.88 -7.96 -5.66
N ARG A 10 5.83 -8.36 -6.40
CA ARG A 10 5.91 -8.65 -7.83
C ARG A 10 4.82 -7.92 -8.61
N LYS A 11 4.95 -7.88 -9.92
CA LYS A 11 3.87 -7.40 -10.78
C LYS A 11 2.68 -8.34 -10.71
N ALA A 12 1.48 -7.77 -10.84
CA ALA A 12 0.23 -8.53 -10.85
C ALA A 12 0.18 -9.48 -12.04
N VAL A 13 -0.45 -10.62 -11.84
CA VAL A 13 -0.83 -11.55 -12.90
C VAL A 13 -2.34 -11.79 -12.85
N LEU A 14 -2.93 -12.24 -13.96
CA LEU A 14 -4.39 -12.33 -14.03
C LEU A 14 -4.99 -13.25 -12.95
N THR A 15 -4.30 -14.33 -12.62
CA THR A 15 -4.76 -15.29 -11.59
C THR A 15 -4.82 -14.70 -10.17
N ASP A 16 -4.23 -13.53 -9.93
CA ASP A 16 -4.29 -12.88 -8.63
C ASP A 16 -5.71 -12.42 -8.25
N TRP A 17 -6.65 -12.33 -9.21
CA TRP A 17 -8.00 -11.88 -8.93
C TRP A 17 -8.70 -12.69 -7.84
N GLN A 18 -8.47 -14.01 -7.81
CA GLN A 18 -9.08 -14.93 -6.84
C GLN A 18 -8.63 -14.60 -5.41
N ASP A 19 -7.32 -14.48 -5.26
CA ASP A 19 -6.72 -14.16 -3.96
C ASP A 19 -7.07 -12.74 -3.52
N MET A 20 -6.98 -11.77 -4.41
CA MET A 20 -7.26 -10.36 -4.10
C MET A 20 -8.74 -10.15 -3.75
N LEU A 21 -9.67 -10.82 -4.45
CA LEU A 21 -11.09 -10.79 -4.10
C LEU A 21 -11.31 -11.38 -2.71
N ARG A 22 -10.81 -12.60 -2.48
CA ARG A 22 -10.97 -13.32 -1.22
C ARG A 22 -10.31 -12.63 -0.03
N ASN A 23 -9.10 -12.13 -0.23
CA ASN A 23 -8.25 -11.66 0.87
C ASN A 23 -8.43 -10.18 1.18
N ILE A 24 -8.87 -9.34 0.21
CA ILE A 24 -8.87 -7.88 0.37
C ILE A 24 -10.15 -7.23 -0.14
N TRP A 25 -10.48 -7.42 -1.44
CA TRP A 25 -11.40 -6.53 -2.12
C TRP A 25 -12.85 -6.71 -1.72
N SER A 26 -13.25 -7.89 -1.21
CA SER A 26 -14.59 -8.13 -0.67
C SER A 26 -14.77 -7.61 0.76
N HIS A 27 -13.70 -7.18 1.43
CA HIS A 27 -13.75 -6.76 2.84
C HIS A 27 -13.93 -5.26 2.98
N ALA A 28 -15.05 -4.83 3.57
CA ALA A 28 -15.35 -3.40 3.83
C ALA A 28 -14.30 -2.72 4.71
N GLU A 29 -13.71 -3.45 5.67
CA GLU A 29 -12.64 -2.94 6.54
C GLU A 29 -11.37 -2.60 5.76
N SER A 30 -11.05 -3.31 4.67
CA SER A 30 -9.92 -2.99 3.80
C SER A 30 -10.14 -1.69 3.02
N ALA A 31 -11.40 -1.34 2.72
CA ALA A 31 -11.77 -0.13 1.99
C ALA A 31 -12.00 1.08 2.90
N LYS A 32 -12.11 0.88 4.22
CA LYS A 32 -12.60 1.88 5.20
C LYS A 32 -11.89 3.23 5.13
N TYR A 33 -10.58 3.24 4.91
CA TYR A 33 -9.76 4.46 4.84
C TYR A 33 -9.14 4.67 3.45
N MET A 34 -9.66 3.97 2.45
CA MET A 34 -9.13 3.97 1.09
C MET A 34 -10.09 4.67 0.13
N VAL A 35 -9.57 5.11 -1.01
CA VAL A 35 -10.34 5.76 -2.07
C VAL A 35 -11.15 4.80 -2.96
N TRP A 36 -11.02 3.49 -2.76
CA TRP A 36 -11.70 2.46 -3.54
C TRP A 36 -12.89 1.84 -2.78
N SER A 37 -13.82 1.26 -3.52
CA SER A 37 -14.96 0.51 -2.98
C SER A 37 -14.71 -1.00 -3.02
N THR A 38 -15.46 -1.76 -2.24
CA THR A 38 -15.44 -3.23 -2.28
C THR A 38 -15.77 -3.75 -3.67
N THR A 39 -15.26 -4.93 -3.97
CA THR A 39 -15.55 -5.70 -5.18
C THR A 39 -16.23 -6.98 -4.75
N GLU A 40 -17.41 -7.28 -5.32
CA GLU A 40 -18.28 -8.35 -4.82
C GLU A 40 -18.42 -9.50 -5.81
N THR A 41 -18.09 -9.29 -7.08
CA THR A 41 -18.24 -10.33 -8.12
C THR A 41 -16.89 -10.71 -8.75
N GLU A 42 -16.85 -11.92 -9.31
CA GLU A 42 -15.67 -12.43 -10.02
C GLU A 42 -15.35 -11.58 -11.25
N GLU A 43 -16.36 -11.19 -12.03
CA GLU A 43 -16.17 -10.38 -13.23
C GLU A 43 -15.57 -9.02 -12.88
N ALA A 44 -16.06 -8.40 -11.81
CA ALA A 44 -15.52 -7.12 -11.35
C ALA A 44 -14.09 -7.28 -10.81
N ALA A 45 -13.77 -8.41 -10.16
CA ALA A 45 -12.41 -8.72 -9.67
C ALA A 45 -11.43 -8.97 -10.83
N ILE A 46 -11.84 -9.70 -11.87
CA ILE A 46 -11.05 -9.92 -13.07
C ILE A 46 -10.76 -8.58 -13.75
N ALA A 47 -11.79 -7.76 -14.01
CA ALA A 47 -11.62 -6.45 -14.63
C ALA A 47 -10.75 -5.50 -13.77
N ARG A 48 -10.82 -5.61 -12.44
CA ARG A 48 -9.95 -4.85 -11.53
C ARG A 48 -8.50 -5.32 -11.64
N THR A 49 -8.26 -6.63 -11.74
CA THR A 49 -6.92 -7.20 -11.91
C THR A 49 -6.30 -6.78 -13.24
N GLU A 50 -7.07 -6.79 -14.33
CA GLU A 50 -6.59 -6.31 -15.64
C GLU A 50 -6.15 -4.83 -15.57
N ARG A 51 -6.95 -3.97 -14.92
CA ARG A 51 -6.55 -2.58 -14.67
C ARG A 51 -5.30 -2.47 -13.80
N THR A 52 -5.17 -3.33 -12.79
CA THR A 52 -3.98 -3.37 -11.92
C THR A 52 -2.73 -3.76 -12.71
N ILE A 53 -2.84 -4.76 -13.59
CA ILE A 53 -1.74 -5.19 -14.47
C ILE A 53 -1.31 -4.02 -15.37
N ALA A 54 -2.27 -3.37 -16.05
CA ALA A 54 -1.99 -2.24 -16.92
C ALA A 54 -1.35 -1.06 -16.15
N TYR A 55 -1.87 -0.75 -14.96
CA TYR A 55 -1.34 0.28 -14.08
C TYR A 55 0.11 -0.04 -13.66
N GLN A 56 0.36 -1.26 -13.18
CA GLN A 56 1.69 -1.67 -12.74
C GLN A 56 2.70 -1.80 -13.88
N ALA A 57 2.24 -2.00 -15.12
CA ALA A 57 3.12 -1.97 -16.30
C ALA A 57 3.60 -0.54 -16.62
N ALA A 58 2.77 0.47 -16.32
CA ALA A 58 3.11 1.88 -16.50
C ALA A 58 3.80 2.54 -15.29
N HIS A 59 3.84 1.86 -14.14
CA HIS A 59 4.38 2.37 -12.87
C HIS A 59 5.34 1.36 -12.26
N ASP A 60 6.63 1.59 -12.42
CA ASP A 60 7.68 0.62 -12.05
C ASP A 60 7.66 0.21 -10.59
N TYR A 61 7.30 1.13 -9.70
CA TYR A 61 7.40 0.97 -8.24
C TYR A 61 6.05 0.67 -7.57
N HIS A 62 5.19 -0.07 -8.28
CA HIS A 62 3.92 -0.57 -7.75
C HIS A 62 3.85 -2.09 -7.90
N TRP A 63 3.48 -2.78 -6.82
CA TRP A 63 3.54 -4.23 -6.74
C TRP A 63 2.32 -4.83 -6.06
N THR A 64 2.00 -6.06 -6.47
CA THR A 64 1.19 -6.98 -5.70
C THR A 64 2.06 -7.65 -4.66
N VAL A 65 1.56 -7.79 -3.45
CA VAL A 65 2.25 -8.41 -2.32
C VAL A 65 1.79 -9.86 -2.18
N VAL A 66 2.73 -10.78 -2.18
CA VAL A 66 2.49 -12.22 -2.05
C VAL A 66 3.13 -12.73 -0.76
N GLU A 67 2.36 -13.48 0.03
CA GLU A 67 2.88 -14.18 1.21
C GLU A 67 3.66 -15.42 0.77
N LYS A 68 4.93 -15.54 1.17
CA LYS A 68 5.80 -16.66 0.77
C LYS A 68 5.27 -18.02 1.27
N ALA A 69 4.69 -18.04 2.45
CA ALA A 69 4.22 -19.28 3.10
C ALA A 69 3.03 -19.92 2.37
N SER A 70 2.11 -19.11 1.84
CA SER A 70 0.90 -19.61 1.16
C SER A 70 0.95 -19.47 -0.36
N GLY A 71 1.85 -18.63 -0.89
CA GLY A 71 1.89 -18.25 -2.30
C GLY A 71 0.74 -17.34 -2.73
N GLN A 72 -0.11 -16.89 -1.80
CA GLN A 72 -1.30 -16.08 -2.10
C GLN A 72 -0.96 -14.59 -2.25
N ALA A 73 -1.65 -13.92 -3.15
CA ALA A 73 -1.70 -12.47 -3.19
C ALA A 73 -2.53 -11.95 -2.01
N ILE A 74 -1.90 -11.15 -1.15
CA ILE A 74 -2.47 -10.68 0.12
C ILE A 74 -2.55 -9.17 0.25
N GLY A 75 -2.08 -8.44 -0.76
CA GLY A 75 -2.01 -6.99 -0.69
C GLY A 75 -1.36 -6.32 -1.88
N TRP A 76 -1.14 -5.05 -1.72
CA TRP A 76 -0.30 -4.26 -2.63
C TRP A 76 0.54 -3.27 -1.84
N ALA A 77 1.60 -2.81 -2.49
CA ALA A 77 2.45 -1.72 -2.01
C ALA A 77 2.97 -0.94 -3.20
N GLY A 78 3.12 0.37 -3.04
CA GLY A 78 3.66 1.23 -4.07
C GLY A 78 4.36 2.44 -3.52
N MET A 79 5.20 3.05 -4.35
CA MET A 79 5.87 4.32 -4.07
C MET A 79 6.10 5.10 -5.36
N GLU A 80 6.27 6.41 -5.23
CA GLU A 80 6.59 7.30 -6.34
C GLU A 80 7.55 8.40 -5.92
N GLN A 81 8.19 9.02 -6.89
CA GLN A 81 9.04 10.18 -6.65
C GLN A 81 8.19 11.45 -6.58
N HIS A 82 8.29 12.18 -5.46
CA HIS A 82 7.61 13.46 -5.27
C HIS A 82 8.46 14.66 -5.75
N SER A 83 9.77 14.59 -5.52
CA SER A 83 10.74 15.56 -5.97
C SER A 83 12.15 14.95 -5.93
N ASP A 84 13.19 15.70 -6.31
CA ASP A 84 14.56 15.20 -6.28
C ASP A 84 14.95 14.72 -4.88
N GLY A 85 15.35 13.46 -4.78
CA GLY A 85 15.72 12.80 -3.53
C GLY A 85 14.57 12.52 -2.56
N VAL A 86 13.31 12.87 -2.88
CA VAL A 86 12.13 12.63 -2.04
C VAL A 86 11.21 11.62 -2.69
N TRP A 87 11.00 10.50 -2.02
CA TRP A 87 10.08 9.45 -2.42
C TRP A 87 8.94 9.31 -1.40
N GLY A 88 7.82 8.79 -1.81
CA GLY A 88 6.67 8.58 -0.92
C GLY A 88 5.89 7.33 -1.26
N GLU A 89 5.23 6.76 -0.26
CA GLU A 89 4.33 5.64 -0.50
C GLU A 89 3.04 6.12 -1.15
N THR A 90 2.52 5.34 -2.09
CA THR A 90 1.26 5.60 -2.78
C THR A 90 0.13 4.72 -2.27
N GLY A 91 0.42 3.92 -1.27
CA GLY A 91 -0.51 3.04 -0.58
C GLY A 91 0.13 1.70 -0.24
N ILE A 92 -0.16 1.24 0.96
CA ILE A 92 0.13 -0.12 1.44
C ILE A 92 -1.18 -0.69 1.96
N ALA A 93 -1.56 -1.86 1.48
CA ALA A 93 -2.72 -2.58 1.99
C ALA A 93 -2.40 -4.07 2.14
N ILE A 94 -2.85 -4.63 3.25
CA ILE A 94 -2.78 -6.04 3.58
C ILE A 94 -4.19 -6.52 3.94
N GLY A 95 -4.54 -7.69 3.45
CA GLY A 95 -5.83 -8.32 3.75
C GLY A 95 -6.06 -8.53 5.25
N PRO A 96 -7.30 -8.40 5.74
CA PRO A 96 -7.59 -8.44 7.18
C PRO A 96 -7.11 -9.71 7.88
N ALA A 97 -7.16 -10.85 7.22
CA ALA A 97 -6.67 -12.13 7.77
C ALA A 97 -5.14 -12.20 7.94
N PHE A 98 -4.41 -11.23 7.38
CA PHE A 98 -2.94 -11.19 7.38
C PHE A 98 -2.38 -10.05 8.25
N VAL A 99 -3.25 -9.24 8.87
CA VAL A 99 -2.79 -8.21 9.81
C VAL A 99 -2.30 -8.82 11.12
N GLY A 100 -1.47 -8.08 11.86
CA GLY A 100 -0.91 -8.57 13.12
C GLY A 100 0.33 -9.46 12.97
N LYS A 101 0.71 -9.86 11.75
CA LYS A 101 1.90 -10.69 11.46
C LYS A 101 3.18 -9.87 11.23
N GLY A 102 3.13 -8.54 11.37
CA GLY A 102 4.28 -7.67 11.13
C GLY A 102 4.53 -7.33 9.64
N TYR A 103 3.65 -7.75 8.74
CA TYR A 103 3.82 -7.55 7.29
C TYR A 103 3.84 -6.08 6.87
N GLY A 104 3.00 -5.23 7.48
CA GLY A 104 3.04 -3.80 7.21
C GLY A 104 4.41 -3.18 7.51
N THR A 105 5.04 -3.58 8.62
CA THR A 105 6.40 -3.13 8.99
C THR A 105 7.43 -3.62 7.97
N GLN A 106 7.35 -4.89 7.56
CA GLN A 106 8.24 -5.43 6.53
C GLN A 106 8.09 -4.67 5.21
N LEU A 107 6.85 -4.37 4.77
CA LEU A 107 6.59 -3.64 3.54
C LEU A 107 7.12 -2.21 3.59
N LEU A 108 6.77 -1.45 4.62
CA LEU A 108 7.19 -0.04 4.70
C LEU A 108 8.72 0.08 4.79
N ASN A 109 9.38 -0.79 5.55
CA ASN A 109 10.85 -0.84 5.58
C ASN A 109 11.42 -1.26 4.21
N CYS A 110 10.85 -2.27 3.55
CA CYS A 110 11.29 -2.69 2.22
C CYS A 110 11.20 -1.57 1.19
N LEU A 111 10.13 -0.77 1.19
CA LEU A 111 9.99 0.39 0.30
C LEU A 111 11.03 1.46 0.63
N THR A 112 11.24 1.80 1.90
CA THR A 112 12.23 2.82 2.31
C THR A 112 13.66 2.38 2.00
N ASP A 113 13.99 1.12 2.26
CA ASP A 113 15.32 0.58 1.96
C ASP A 113 15.56 0.54 0.44
N TYR A 114 14.56 0.10 -0.34
CA TYR A 114 14.66 0.11 -1.79
C TYR A 114 14.83 1.53 -2.34
N ALA A 115 14.06 2.49 -1.84
CA ALA A 115 14.16 3.89 -2.26
C ALA A 115 15.57 4.46 -1.95
N ARG A 116 16.11 4.19 -0.76
CA ARG A 116 17.46 4.62 -0.36
C ARG A 116 18.54 3.95 -1.21
N ASP A 117 18.53 2.61 -1.28
CA ASP A 117 19.66 1.83 -1.77
C ASP A 117 19.68 1.71 -3.30
N GLN A 118 18.52 1.73 -3.96
CA GLN A 118 18.41 1.56 -5.40
C GLN A 118 18.11 2.86 -6.14
N LEU A 119 17.46 3.83 -5.48
CA LEU A 119 17.00 5.05 -6.13
C LEU A 119 17.67 6.32 -5.59
N GLY A 120 18.55 6.18 -4.58
CA GLY A 120 19.29 7.29 -3.98
C GLY A 120 18.42 8.28 -3.22
N ALA A 121 17.24 7.83 -2.75
CA ALA A 121 16.36 8.64 -1.93
C ALA A 121 17.04 9.08 -0.65
N LYS A 122 16.82 10.32 -0.26
CA LYS A 122 17.31 10.92 0.99
C LYS A 122 16.21 11.10 2.02
N ARG A 123 14.98 11.10 1.55
CA ARG A 123 13.78 11.25 2.38
C ARG A 123 12.64 10.44 1.83
N PHE A 124 11.88 9.82 2.73
CA PHE A 124 10.67 9.09 2.39
C PHE A 124 9.48 9.68 3.14
N VAL A 125 8.36 9.90 2.44
CA VAL A 125 7.15 10.46 3.02
C VAL A 125 6.01 9.43 2.99
N ALA A 126 5.12 9.52 3.95
CA ALA A 126 3.93 8.67 4.03
C ALA A 126 2.78 9.47 4.62
N CYS A 127 1.55 9.04 4.37
CA CYS A 127 0.38 9.68 4.96
C CYS A 127 -0.66 8.64 5.39
N CYS A 128 -1.56 9.03 6.27
CA CYS A 128 -2.72 8.23 6.62
C CYS A 128 -3.90 9.09 7.06
N ASN A 129 -5.10 8.55 6.92
CA ASN A 129 -6.28 9.15 7.54
C ASN A 129 -6.05 9.24 9.07
N SER A 130 -6.33 10.38 9.68
CA SER A 130 -6.11 10.63 11.12
C SER A 130 -6.85 9.63 12.03
N LYS A 131 -7.93 9.00 11.54
CA LYS A 131 -8.67 7.95 12.22
C LYS A 131 -8.05 6.55 12.05
N ASN A 132 -7.07 6.38 11.16
CA ASN A 132 -6.39 5.10 10.92
C ASN A 132 -5.22 4.91 11.91
N GLN A 133 -5.56 4.55 13.14
CA GLN A 133 -4.57 4.36 14.21
C GLN A 133 -3.54 3.27 13.88
N ALA A 134 -3.95 2.24 13.13
CA ALA A 134 -3.04 1.15 12.74
C ALA A 134 -1.94 1.65 11.79
N SER A 135 -2.30 2.48 10.80
CA SER A 135 -1.34 3.08 9.87
C SER A 135 -0.43 4.09 10.57
N ARG A 136 -0.99 4.92 11.46
CA ARG A 136 -0.21 5.83 12.32
C ARG A 136 0.85 5.06 13.13
N ALA A 137 0.42 4.02 13.85
CA ALA A 137 1.32 3.21 14.66
C ALA A 137 2.40 2.50 13.82
N LEU A 138 2.04 2.08 12.61
CA LEU A 138 2.98 1.49 11.64
C LEU A 138 4.08 2.49 11.27
N GLN A 139 3.70 3.70 10.87
CA GLN A 139 4.65 4.74 10.44
C GLN A 139 5.61 5.12 11.57
N LEU A 140 5.08 5.36 12.76
CA LEU A 140 5.90 5.69 13.95
C LEU A 140 6.88 4.55 14.29
N ARG A 141 6.43 3.29 14.25
CA ARG A 141 7.28 2.12 14.50
C ARG A 141 8.39 1.94 13.46
N CYS A 142 8.15 2.35 12.22
CA CYS A 142 9.16 2.35 11.16
C CYS A 142 10.10 3.56 11.20
N GLY A 143 10.01 4.42 12.22
CA GLY A 143 10.90 5.56 12.43
C GLY A 143 10.50 6.82 11.68
N PHE A 144 9.26 6.89 11.21
CA PHE A 144 8.72 8.13 10.65
C PHE A 144 8.33 9.10 11.76
N THR A 145 8.46 10.40 11.49
CA THR A 145 8.03 11.47 12.37
C THR A 145 6.86 12.23 11.74
N PHE A 146 5.91 12.64 12.55
CA PHE A 146 4.79 13.48 12.11
C PHE A 146 5.32 14.83 11.61
N THR A 147 4.73 15.34 10.53
CA THR A 147 5.09 16.63 9.95
C THR A 147 3.94 17.65 10.02
N HIS A 148 2.78 17.33 9.49
CA HIS A 148 1.62 18.21 9.46
C HIS A 148 0.33 17.45 9.15
N THR A 149 -0.78 18.14 9.19
CA THR A 149 -2.08 17.66 8.74
C THR A 149 -2.55 18.41 7.51
N GLU A 150 -3.40 17.76 6.72
CA GLU A 150 -4.05 18.32 5.56
C GLU A 150 -5.52 17.91 5.54
N GLU A 151 -6.42 18.85 5.24
CA GLU A 151 -7.84 18.55 5.02
C GLU A 151 -8.06 18.16 3.55
N VAL A 152 -8.60 16.97 3.31
CA VAL A 152 -8.83 16.42 1.98
C VAL A 152 -10.30 16.11 1.78
N PHE A 153 -10.88 16.61 0.69
CA PHE A 153 -12.25 16.28 0.30
C PHE A 153 -12.26 14.93 -0.44
N HIS A 154 -13.12 14.01 0.02
CA HIS A 154 -13.31 12.70 -0.61
C HIS A 154 -14.54 12.75 -1.52
N PRO A 155 -14.38 12.77 -2.85
CA PRO A 155 -15.49 13.01 -3.77
C PRO A 155 -16.55 11.92 -3.76
N ARG A 156 -16.15 10.65 -3.56
CA ARG A 156 -17.08 9.52 -3.51
C ARG A 156 -18.04 9.62 -2.34
N ASP A 157 -17.51 9.89 -1.16
CA ASP A 157 -18.28 9.88 0.09
C ASP A 157 -18.79 11.27 0.48
N GLN A 158 -18.44 12.31 -0.31
CA GLN A 158 -18.81 13.72 -0.09
C GLN A 158 -18.45 14.19 1.34
N ILE A 159 -17.32 13.72 1.86
CA ILE A 159 -16.82 14.09 3.18
C ILE A 159 -15.44 14.73 3.11
N THR A 160 -15.15 15.61 4.05
CA THR A 160 -13.78 16.07 4.32
C THR A 160 -13.19 15.24 5.45
N TYR A 161 -11.95 14.80 5.28
CA TYR A 161 -11.21 14.09 6.31
C TYR A 161 -9.79 14.65 6.44
N THR A 162 -9.22 14.45 7.60
CA THR A 162 -7.87 14.90 7.90
C THR A 162 -6.86 13.80 7.53
N LEU A 163 -5.88 14.11 6.68
CA LEU A 163 -4.66 13.33 6.52
C LEU A 163 -3.60 13.80 7.50
N GLU A 164 -2.88 12.86 8.06
CA GLU A 164 -1.63 13.08 8.78
C GLU A 164 -0.47 12.70 7.89
N HIS A 165 0.50 13.60 7.79
CA HIS A 165 1.71 13.41 7.00
C HIS A 165 2.90 13.11 7.90
N TYR A 166 3.74 12.21 7.43
CA TYR A 166 4.92 11.71 8.14
C TYR A 166 6.11 11.68 7.19
N ALA A 167 7.31 11.82 7.74
CA ALA A 167 8.54 11.74 6.97
C ALA A 167 9.63 10.99 7.74
N LYS A 168 10.54 10.38 6.98
CA LYS A 168 11.73 9.71 7.47
C LYS A 168 12.92 10.11 6.60
N GLU A 169 13.98 10.61 7.22
CA GLU A 169 15.27 10.77 6.55
C GLU A 169 15.94 9.39 6.38
N LEU A 170 16.59 9.16 5.22
CA LEU A 170 17.12 7.84 4.82
C LEU A 170 18.64 7.78 4.82
#